data_967d1cb8a53bb9a7c89648304656d486
#
_entry.id   967d1cb8a53bb9a7c89648304656d486
#
_cell.length_a   1.000
_cell.length_b   1.000
_cell.length_c   1.000
_cell.angle_alpha   90.00
_cell.angle_beta   90.00
_cell.angle_gamma   90.00
#
_symmetry.space_group_name_H-M   'P 1'
#
loop_
_entity.id
_entity.type
_entity.pdbx_description
1 polymer ?
#
loop_
_entity_poly.entity_id
_entity_poly.type
_entity_poly.pdbx_seq_one_letter_code
_entity_poly.pdbx_strand_id
1 'polypeptide(L)'
;MYCCTKINDDIIWIGVNDRKTQRFENYIPLDNGVTYNSYLILDEKICIIDGVEEGENGNFLSKIEAMIGTAPIDYIIVNHVEPDHSGSIKSLLKIYPELKVVGNAKTIMMLKLLGVDLPDERTMVVKEKDVLDLGKHKLTFYLMPMVHWPESMATYDMTDKILFSNDAFGSFGALDGAVFDDEVNTDFFTDEMRRYYSNIVGKFGAPVNAVLKKLSPLEISCICPSHGLIWRKNIKELIERYQKWANMEPTKEGVVIVYGSMYGHTAEMAEYLGRELGNRGIKDVIIFDSSKTDHSYIFSTIWKYKGLMLGSCAHNNDVYPKMEPLLHKLQNYGLKNRYLGIFGNMMWSGGGVKKIKEFADSLPGLEQIGEPIEIKGHVTPTERDRLIELANLMADKLIADRE
;
A
#
# COMPACT_ATOMS: atom_id res chain seq x y z
N MET A 1 22.57 4.19 -22.68
CA MET A 1 21.80 5.31 -22.10
C MET A 1 21.18 4.79 -20.81
N TYR A 2 21.60 5.30 -19.68
CA TYR A 2 21.07 4.88 -18.40
C TYR A 2 19.73 5.60 -18.18
N CYS A 3 18.66 4.87 -17.89
CA CYS A 3 17.32 5.44 -17.66
C CYS A 3 17.27 6.25 -16.36
N CYS A 4 17.92 7.41 -16.33
CA CYS A 4 17.85 8.39 -15.26
C CYS A 4 16.97 9.55 -15.71
N THR A 5 16.19 10.13 -14.81
CA THR A 5 15.26 11.21 -15.12
C THR A 5 15.52 12.40 -14.21
N LYS A 6 15.69 13.58 -14.78
CA LYS A 6 15.81 14.83 -14.02
C LYS A 6 14.46 15.19 -13.39
N ILE A 7 14.47 15.43 -12.08
CA ILE A 7 13.33 16.04 -11.38
C ILE A 7 13.42 17.55 -11.56
N ASN A 8 14.64 18.07 -11.41
CA ASN A 8 15.03 19.43 -11.76
C ASN A 8 16.50 19.43 -12.23
N ASP A 9 17.18 20.57 -12.26
CA ASP A 9 18.56 20.65 -12.76
C ASP A 9 19.57 19.89 -11.88
N ASP A 10 19.32 19.81 -10.58
CA ASP A 10 20.26 19.26 -9.60
C ASP A 10 19.81 17.92 -9.01
N ILE A 11 18.52 17.57 -9.11
CA ILE A 11 17.96 16.36 -8.52
C ILE A 11 17.55 15.38 -9.61
N ILE A 12 18.06 14.16 -9.53
CA ILE A 12 17.93 13.13 -10.55
C ILE A 12 17.35 11.86 -9.94
N TRP A 13 16.28 11.31 -10.52
CA TRP A 13 15.84 9.95 -10.22
C TRP A 13 16.83 8.94 -10.81
N ILE A 14 17.40 8.11 -9.97
CA ILE A 14 18.37 7.06 -10.32
C ILE A 14 17.84 5.66 -9.91
N GLY A 15 16.58 5.58 -9.53
CA GLY A 15 15.93 4.33 -9.13
C GLY A 15 15.89 3.28 -10.23
N VAL A 16 15.38 2.12 -9.91
CA VAL A 16 15.31 0.95 -10.80
C VAL A 16 13.90 0.41 -10.92
N ASN A 17 13.60 -0.19 -12.09
CA ASN A 17 12.38 -0.96 -12.32
C ASN A 17 12.71 -2.43 -12.15
N ASP A 18 12.17 -3.08 -11.13
CA ASP A 18 12.26 -4.53 -10.96
C ASP A 18 11.01 -5.21 -11.54
N ARG A 19 11.23 -6.01 -12.57
CA ARG A 19 10.21 -6.83 -13.24
C ARG A 19 10.46 -8.32 -13.06
N LYS A 20 11.43 -8.70 -12.21
CA LYS A 20 11.87 -10.08 -12.00
C LYS A 20 11.36 -10.64 -10.69
N THR A 21 11.32 -9.81 -9.66
CA THR A 21 10.82 -10.20 -8.34
C THR A 21 9.33 -10.50 -8.43
N GLN A 22 8.97 -11.71 -8.03
CA GLN A 22 7.59 -12.19 -8.16
C GLN A 22 6.70 -11.78 -7.00
N ARG A 23 7.28 -11.51 -5.83
CA ARG A 23 6.54 -11.20 -4.61
C ARG A 23 7.26 -10.15 -3.77
N PHE A 24 6.54 -9.09 -3.39
CA PHE A 24 6.97 -8.12 -2.40
C PHE A 24 6.85 -8.74 -1.00
N GLU A 25 7.82 -8.50 -0.12
CA GLU A 25 7.90 -9.16 1.20
C GLU A 25 7.68 -10.69 1.13
N ASN A 26 8.06 -11.31 0.02
CA ASN A 26 7.92 -12.75 -0.27
C ASN A 26 6.48 -13.31 -0.24
N TYR A 27 5.44 -12.48 -0.15
CA TYR A 27 4.04 -12.96 -0.14
C TYR A 27 3.07 -12.17 -1.02
N ILE A 28 3.25 -10.89 -1.30
CA ILE A 28 2.37 -10.06 -2.14
C ILE A 28 2.80 -10.17 -3.61
N PRO A 29 1.94 -10.66 -4.53
CA PRO A 29 2.29 -10.78 -5.94
C PRO A 29 2.66 -9.44 -6.58
N LEU A 30 3.69 -9.44 -7.41
CA LEU A 30 4.15 -8.30 -8.22
C LEU A 30 3.92 -8.57 -9.70
N ASP A 31 2.67 -8.77 -10.10
CA ASP A 31 2.31 -9.13 -11.49
C ASP A 31 2.76 -8.06 -12.50
N ASN A 32 2.91 -6.81 -12.07
CA ASN A 32 3.37 -5.67 -12.88
C ASN A 32 4.72 -5.11 -12.39
N GLY A 33 5.47 -5.88 -11.61
CA GLY A 33 6.73 -5.45 -11.02
C GLY A 33 6.59 -4.38 -9.94
N VAL A 34 7.70 -3.73 -9.62
CA VAL A 34 7.81 -2.64 -8.63
C VAL A 34 8.98 -1.73 -9.02
N THR A 35 8.98 -0.49 -8.55
CA THR A 35 10.17 0.38 -8.60
C THR A 35 10.81 0.44 -7.21
N TYR A 36 12.13 0.57 -7.19
CA TYR A 36 12.89 1.04 -6.03
C TYR A 36 13.43 2.42 -6.40
N ASN A 37 12.75 3.45 -5.93
CA ASN A 37 13.14 4.83 -6.25
C ASN A 37 14.27 5.29 -5.34
N SER A 38 15.28 5.84 -5.96
CA SER A 38 16.40 6.50 -5.30
C SER A 38 16.69 7.81 -6.04
N TYR A 39 17.19 8.78 -5.31
CA TYR A 39 17.38 10.13 -5.85
C TYR A 39 18.79 10.62 -5.57
N LEU A 40 19.42 11.20 -6.59
CA LEU A 40 20.76 11.79 -6.51
C LEU A 40 20.62 13.31 -6.52
N ILE A 41 21.19 13.97 -5.54
CA ILE A 41 21.29 15.44 -5.45
C ILE A 41 22.73 15.83 -5.77
N LEU A 42 22.89 16.59 -6.84
CA LEU A 42 24.16 17.16 -7.29
C LEU A 42 24.31 18.58 -6.75
N ASP A 43 25.15 18.74 -5.74
CA ASP A 43 25.40 20.03 -5.09
C ASP A 43 26.88 20.11 -4.71
N GLU A 44 27.31 21.10 -3.90
CA GLU A 44 28.67 21.16 -3.32
C GLU A 44 29.03 19.86 -2.60
N LYS A 45 28.03 19.22 -1.97
CA LYS A 45 28.10 17.88 -1.43
C LYS A 45 27.10 16.98 -2.14
N ILE A 46 27.59 15.88 -2.68
CA ILE A 46 26.74 14.91 -3.40
C ILE A 46 26.02 14.02 -2.39
N CYS A 47 24.68 13.92 -2.54
CA CYS A 47 23.84 13.17 -1.64
C CYS A 47 22.92 12.19 -2.40
N ILE A 48 22.77 10.99 -1.86
CA ILE A 48 21.78 10.01 -2.31
C ILE A 48 20.65 9.96 -1.27
N ILE A 49 19.41 9.89 -1.73
CA ILE A 49 18.23 9.64 -0.90
C ILE A 49 17.75 8.21 -1.16
N ASP A 50 17.80 7.38 -0.14
CA ASP A 50 17.49 5.96 -0.13
C ASP A 50 18.30 5.15 -1.17
N GLY A 51 18.43 3.87 -0.95
CA GLY A 51 19.06 2.95 -1.89
C GLY A 51 18.02 2.12 -2.64
N VAL A 52 18.42 0.93 -3.07
CA VAL A 52 17.58 -0.04 -3.77
C VAL A 52 17.82 -1.45 -3.18
N GLU A 53 16.97 -2.39 -3.55
CA GLU A 53 17.10 -3.81 -3.25
C GLU A 53 18.44 -4.37 -3.77
N GLU A 54 19.03 -5.32 -3.04
CA GLU A 54 20.38 -5.86 -3.31
C GLU A 54 20.51 -6.47 -4.72
N GLY A 55 19.48 -7.15 -5.21
CA GLY A 55 19.46 -7.78 -6.53
C GLY A 55 19.56 -6.79 -7.70
N GLU A 56 19.24 -5.52 -7.47
CA GLU A 56 19.32 -4.43 -8.47
C GLU A 56 20.57 -3.53 -8.31
N ASN A 57 21.49 -3.86 -7.39
CA ASN A 57 22.73 -3.09 -7.16
C ASN A 57 23.53 -2.80 -8.43
N GLY A 58 23.65 -3.76 -9.34
CA GLY A 58 24.40 -3.58 -10.58
C GLY A 58 23.86 -2.45 -11.45
N ASN A 59 22.55 -2.40 -11.63
CA ASN A 59 21.87 -1.35 -12.38
C ASN A 59 22.00 0.01 -11.67
N PHE A 60 21.80 0.01 -10.36
CA PHE A 60 21.87 1.22 -9.53
C PHE A 60 23.27 1.86 -9.55
N LEU A 61 24.30 1.09 -9.27
CA LEU A 61 25.70 1.57 -9.29
C LEU A 61 26.13 2.08 -10.65
N SER A 62 25.70 1.41 -11.74
CA SER A 62 25.97 1.87 -13.11
C SER A 62 25.31 3.23 -13.41
N LYS A 63 24.14 3.51 -12.86
CA LYS A 63 23.46 4.81 -12.97
C LYS A 63 24.23 5.90 -12.21
N ILE A 64 24.66 5.60 -10.98
CA ILE A 64 25.46 6.52 -10.19
C ILE A 64 26.75 6.88 -10.94
N GLU A 65 27.51 5.88 -11.41
CA GLU A 65 28.73 6.08 -12.18
C GLU A 65 28.50 6.93 -13.44
N ALA A 66 27.40 6.70 -14.14
CA ALA A 66 27.06 7.46 -15.33
C ALA A 66 26.76 8.95 -15.02
N MET A 67 26.23 9.26 -13.83
CA MET A 67 25.88 10.62 -13.44
C MET A 67 27.06 11.40 -12.86
N ILE A 68 27.88 10.76 -12.04
CA ILE A 68 28.95 11.44 -11.29
C ILE A 68 30.38 10.97 -11.64
N GLY A 69 30.53 9.93 -12.48
CA GLY A 69 31.83 9.34 -12.80
C GLY A 69 32.50 8.79 -11.54
N THR A 70 33.68 9.31 -11.25
CA THR A 70 34.49 8.94 -10.06
C THR A 70 34.38 9.95 -8.91
N ALA A 71 33.47 10.92 -9.00
CA ALA A 71 33.28 11.88 -7.92
C ALA A 71 32.86 11.18 -6.60
N PRO A 72 33.32 11.65 -5.44
CA PRO A 72 32.94 11.09 -4.16
C PRO A 72 31.46 11.38 -3.87
N ILE A 73 30.83 10.50 -3.11
CA ILE A 73 29.50 10.74 -2.54
C ILE A 73 29.71 11.06 -1.06
N ASP A 74 29.17 12.20 -0.62
CA ASP A 74 29.31 12.66 0.77
C ASP A 74 28.31 11.97 1.69
N TYR A 75 27.06 11.84 1.24
CA TYR A 75 25.97 11.35 2.07
C TYR A 75 25.07 10.35 1.34
N ILE A 76 24.59 9.35 2.08
CA ILE A 76 23.36 8.63 1.78
C ILE A 76 22.39 8.84 2.94
N ILE A 77 21.24 9.40 2.66
CA ILE A 77 20.14 9.54 3.61
C ILE A 77 19.27 8.28 3.51
N VAL A 78 19.04 7.63 4.66
CA VAL A 78 18.19 6.44 4.74
C VAL A 78 16.92 6.80 5.47
N ASN A 79 15.87 7.06 4.70
CA ASN A 79 14.55 7.35 5.25
C ASN A 79 13.89 6.10 5.84
N HIS A 80 14.23 4.91 5.29
CA HIS A 80 13.71 3.62 5.71
C HIS A 80 14.75 2.52 5.54
N VAL A 81 14.79 1.57 6.47
CA VAL A 81 15.84 0.53 6.49
C VAL A 81 15.40 -0.81 5.91
N GLU A 82 14.16 -0.94 5.45
CA GLU A 82 13.73 -2.18 4.80
C GLU A 82 14.70 -2.54 3.66
N PRO A 83 15.01 -3.85 3.43
CA PRO A 83 16.06 -4.26 2.50
C PRO A 83 15.92 -3.73 1.07
N ASP A 84 14.71 -3.44 0.63
CA ASP A 84 14.44 -2.88 -0.71
C ASP A 84 14.85 -1.39 -0.84
N HIS A 85 15.16 -0.70 0.27
CA HIS A 85 15.73 0.65 0.32
C HIS A 85 17.16 0.66 0.86
N SER A 86 17.53 -0.36 1.60
CA SER A 86 18.85 -0.42 2.27
C SER A 86 19.80 -1.47 1.70
N GLY A 87 19.35 -2.33 0.80
CA GLY A 87 20.15 -3.44 0.25
C GLY A 87 21.44 -3.01 -0.45
N SER A 88 21.45 -1.82 -1.05
CA SER A 88 22.61 -1.26 -1.74
C SER A 88 23.64 -0.60 -0.81
N ILE A 89 23.32 -0.33 0.47
CA ILE A 89 24.17 0.45 1.38
C ILE A 89 25.54 -0.21 1.60
N LYS A 90 25.58 -1.53 1.76
CA LYS A 90 26.87 -2.26 1.92
C LYS A 90 27.80 -2.06 0.73
N SER A 91 27.26 -2.07 -0.48
CA SER A 91 28.02 -1.86 -1.72
C SER A 91 28.51 -0.42 -1.84
N LEU A 92 27.66 0.55 -1.52
CA LEU A 92 28.04 1.97 -1.51
C LEU A 92 29.14 2.27 -0.50
N LEU A 93 29.03 1.75 0.72
CA LEU A 93 30.06 1.92 1.76
C LEU A 93 31.41 1.33 1.37
N LYS A 94 31.42 0.27 0.57
CA LYS A 94 32.65 -0.36 0.07
C LYS A 94 33.30 0.44 -1.05
N ILE A 95 32.49 1.05 -1.93
CA ILE A 95 32.98 1.80 -3.11
C ILE A 95 33.38 3.22 -2.71
N TYR A 96 32.63 3.85 -1.79
CA TYR A 96 32.86 5.23 -1.35
C TYR A 96 33.32 5.27 0.11
N PRO A 97 34.64 5.27 0.38
CA PRO A 97 35.19 5.16 1.75
C PRO A 97 34.75 6.31 2.67
N GLU A 98 34.56 7.52 2.12
CA GLU A 98 34.21 8.72 2.89
C GLU A 98 32.69 8.93 3.03
N LEU A 99 31.87 8.10 2.39
CA LEU A 99 30.41 8.18 2.42
C LEU A 99 29.91 8.06 3.87
N LYS A 100 29.07 9.01 4.29
CA LYS A 100 28.37 8.99 5.57
C LYS A 100 26.90 8.57 5.40
N VAL A 101 26.45 7.67 6.24
CA VAL A 101 25.06 7.25 6.33
C VAL A 101 24.32 8.19 7.28
N VAL A 102 23.32 8.88 6.78
CA VAL A 102 22.47 9.81 7.52
C VAL A 102 21.13 9.15 7.81
N GLY A 103 20.71 9.14 9.07
CA GLY A 103 19.44 8.59 9.50
C GLY A 103 19.16 8.90 10.96
N ASN A 104 17.96 8.61 11.44
CA ASN A 104 17.71 8.76 12.88
C ASN A 104 18.40 7.64 13.69
N ALA A 105 18.39 7.76 15.01
CA ALA A 105 19.10 6.80 15.88
C ALA A 105 18.61 5.34 15.71
N LYS A 106 17.29 5.15 15.42
CA LYS A 106 16.75 3.81 15.16
C LYS A 106 17.22 3.27 13.80
N THR A 107 17.26 4.13 12.77
CA THR A 107 17.81 3.80 11.44
C THR A 107 19.22 3.23 11.58
N ILE A 108 20.11 3.95 12.26
CA ILE A 108 21.50 3.51 12.45
C ILE A 108 21.57 2.18 13.22
N MET A 109 20.81 2.05 14.29
CA MET A 109 20.72 0.81 15.08
C MET A 109 20.24 -0.37 14.21
N MET A 110 19.18 -0.18 13.44
CA MET A 110 18.57 -1.26 12.64
C MET A 110 19.44 -1.65 11.45
N LEU A 111 20.14 -0.72 10.80
CA LEU A 111 21.13 -1.05 9.77
C LEU A 111 22.23 -1.95 10.33
N LYS A 112 22.76 -1.67 11.54
CA LYS A 112 23.72 -2.55 12.20
C LYS A 112 23.14 -3.94 12.49
N LEU A 113 21.85 -4.03 12.88
CA LEU A 113 21.14 -5.31 13.06
C LEU A 113 20.95 -6.09 11.74
N LEU A 114 20.81 -5.40 10.61
CA LEU A 114 20.78 -5.98 9.27
C LEU A 114 22.19 -6.36 8.75
N GLY A 115 23.22 -6.24 9.61
CA GLY A 115 24.58 -6.64 9.31
C GLY A 115 25.32 -5.66 8.41
N VAL A 116 24.94 -4.38 8.40
CA VAL A 116 25.73 -3.31 7.80
C VAL A 116 26.87 -2.97 8.77
N ASP A 117 28.12 -3.14 8.31
CA ASP A 117 29.28 -2.68 9.05
C ASP A 117 29.36 -1.15 8.95
N LEU A 118 28.94 -0.51 10.02
CA LEU A 118 28.74 0.94 10.05
C LEU A 118 29.41 1.54 11.29
N PRO A 119 30.69 1.94 11.19
CA PRO A 119 31.38 2.59 12.28
C PRO A 119 30.82 4.01 12.53
N ASP A 120 31.00 4.49 13.76
CA ASP A 120 30.37 5.74 14.20
C ASP A 120 30.82 6.97 13.40
N GLU A 121 32.09 7.00 12.96
CA GLU A 121 32.63 8.08 12.11
C GLU A 121 31.97 8.17 10.72
N ARG A 122 31.35 7.09 10.27
CA ARG A 122 30.60 7.01 9.03
C ARG A 122 29.08 7.19 9.22
N THR A 123 28.65 7.60 10.41
CA THR A 123 27.25 7.85 10.72
C THR A 123 26.98 9.32 11.00
N MET A 124 25.82 9.78 10.61
CA MET A 124 25.26 11.08 11.02
C MET A 124 23.84 10.86 11.54
N VAL A 125 23.69 10.93 12.85
CA VAL A 125 22.37 10.78 13.50
C VAL A 125 21.62 12.11 13.45
N VAL A 126 20.45 12.09 12.85
CA VAL A 126 19.55 13.25 12.73
C VAL A 126 18.31 13.08 13.58
N LYS A 127 17.68 14.21 13.93
CA LYS A 127 16.45 14.32 14.69
C LYS A 127 15.39 15.09 13.90
N GLU A 128 14.20 15.14 14.44
CA GLU A 128 13.10 15.96 13.91
C GLU A 128 13.55 17.40 13.67
N LYS A 129 13.43 17.87 12.43
CA LYS A 129 13.76 19.23 11.98
C LYS A 129 15.25 19.61 12.00
N ASP A 130 16.16 18.67 12.22
CA ASP A 130 17.58 18.92 11.95
C ASP A 130 17.75 19.28 10.46
N VAL A 131 18.81 20.03 10.15
CA VAL A 131 19.11 20.48 8.78
C VAL A 131 20.47 19.97 8.35
N LEU A 132 20.51 19.33 7.16
CA LEU A 132 21.71 19.00 6.45
C LEU A 132 21.91 19.99 5.30
N ASP A 133 23.02 20.71 5.34
CA ASP A 133 23.41 21.70 4.33
C ASP A 133 24.31 21.05 3.28
N LEU A 134 23.86 20.99 2.03
CA LEU A 134 24.61 20.46 0.91
C LEU A 134 25.30 21.57 0.07
N GLY A 135 25.00 22.82 0.36
CA GLY A 135 25.39 24.03 -0.40
C GLY A 135 24.16 24.81 -0.82
N LYS A 136 23.65 24.60 -2.01
CA LYS A 136 22.40 25.17 -2.50
C LYS A 136 21.18 24.55 -1.81
N HIS A 137 21.15 23.22 -1.73
CA HIS A 137 20.05 22.46 -1.13
C HIS A 137 20.20 22.32 0.38
N LYS A 138 19.11 22.56 1.10
CA LYS A 138 19.02 22.43 2.55
C LYS A 138 17.95 21.41 2.88
N LEU A 139 18.37 20.26 3.39
CA LEU A 139 17.50 19.14 3.68
C LEU A 139 17.11 19.14 5.15
N THR A 140 15.81 18.98 5.44
CA THR A 140 15.31 18.83 6.82
C THR A 140 14.54 17.52 6.96
N PHE A 141 14.50 16.98 8.19
CA PHE A 141 14.00 15.64 8.45
C PHE A 141 12.70 15.66 9.25
N TYR A 142 11.74 14.83 8.86
CA TYR A 142 10.47 14.65 9.54
C TYR A 142 10.30 13.18 9.92
N LEU A 143 10.30 12.88 11.21
CA LEU A 143 10.12 11.50 11.68
C LEU A 143 8.68 11.06 11.45
N MET A 144 8.52 9.87 10.87
CA MET A 144 7.23 9.27 10.51
C MET A 144 7.06 7.87 11.15
N PRO A 145 7.18 7.76 12.48
CA PRO A 145 7.19 6.45 13.13
C PRO A 145 5.92 5.67 12.82
N MET A 146 6.08 4.38 12.46
CA MET A 146 5.02 3.46 12.05
C MET A 146 4.34 3.83 10.72
N VAL A 147 5.05 4.58 9.85
CA VAL A 147 4.61 4.76 8.46
C VAL A 147 5.74 4.25 7.52
N HIS A 148 5.99 2.90 7.39
CA HIS A 148 5.22 1.89 8.16
C HIS A 148 6.05 1.23 9.27
N TRP A 149 7.36 1.49 9.40
CA TRP A 149 8.24 0.99 10.46
C TRP A 149 8.57 2.09 11.50
N PRO A 150 9.12 1.70 12.69
CA PRO A 150 9.31 2.63 13.81
C PRO A 150 10.40 3.68 13.59
N GLU A 151 11.31 3.48 12.65
CA GLU A 151 12.39 4.40 12.28
C GLU A 151 12.07 5.28 11.07
N SER A 152 10.98 4.99 10.34
CA SER A 152 10.64 5.71 9.12
C SER A 152 10.67 7.23 9.30
N MET A 153 11.24 7.92 8.32
CA MET A 153 11.28 9.37 8.23
C MET A 153 11.09 9.84 6.79
N ALA A 154 10.82 11.11 6.61
CA ALA A 154 10.87 11.79 5.32
C ALA A 154 11.95 12.85 5.34
N THR A 155 12.55 13.08 4.19
CA THR A 155 13.47 14.18 3.94
C THR A 155 12.77 15.25 3.10
N TYR A 156 12.84 16.50 3.52
CA TYR A 156 12.26 17.61 2.80
C TYR A 156 13.35 18.60 2.36
N ASP A 157 13.46 18.83 1.07
CA ASP A 157 14.29 19.88 0.52
C ASP A 157 13.57 21.23 0.63
N MET A 158 14.09 22.10 1.50
CA MET A 158 13.54 23.43 1.74
C MET A 158 13.77 24.38 0.55
N THR A 159 14.75 24.10 -0.31
CA THR A 159 15.10 24.94 -1.45
C THR A 159 14.09 24.83 -2.57
N ASP A 160 13.81 23.61 -3.02
CA ASP A 160 12.92 23.34 -4.14
C ASP A 160 11.56 22.78 -3.68
N LYS A 161 11.35 22.68 -2.35
CA LYS A 161 10.09 22.23 -1.72
C LYS A 161 9.70 20.81 -2.13
N ILE A 162 10.70 19.92 -2.22
CA ILE A 162 10.53 18.54 -2.61
C ILE A 162 10.49 17.66 -1.36
N LEU A 163 9.48 16.79 -1.26
CA LEU A 163 9.32 15.83 -0.19
C LEU A 163 9.73 14.43 -0.68
N PHE A 164 10.82 13.89 -0.14
CA PHE A 164 11.19 12.48 -0.27
C PHE A 164 10.49 11.71 0.83
N SER A 165 9.38 11.07 0.47
CA SER A 165 8.37 10.63 1.44
C SER A 165 8.53 9.19 1.89
N ASN A 166 9.60 8.50 1.47
CA ASN A 166 9.78 7.08 1.74
C ASN A 166 8.56 6.30 1.14
N ASP A 167 8.08 5.27 1.79
CA ASP A 167 6.97 4.43 1.34
C ASP A 167 5.61 5.14 1.31
N ALA A 168 5.49 6.22 2.06
CA ALA A 168 4.29 7.03 1.97
C ALA A 168 4.10 7.54 0.54
N PHE A 169 2.89 7.38 0.02
CA PHE A 169 2.51 7.70 -1.36
C PHE A 169 3.11 6.77 -2.44
N GLY A 170 3.76 5.68 -2.01
CA GLY A 170 4.29 4.65 -2.91
C GLY A 170 3.20 3.76 -3.52
N SER A 171 3.55 3.07 -4.60
CA SER A 171 2.69 2.11 -5.29
C SER A 171 3.48 0.91 -5.79
N PHE A 172 2.83 -0.25 -5.90
CA PHE A 172 3.33 -1.31 -6.76
C PHE A 172 3.27 -0.89 -8.24
N GLY A 173 3.88 -1.68 -9.10
CA GLY A 173 3.99 -1.45 -10.53
C GLY A 173 5.31 -0.79 -10.92
N ALA A 174 5.96 -1.37 -11.91
CA ALA A 174 7.11 -0.79 -12.57
C ALA A 174 6.68 0.31 -13.54
N LEU A 175 7.52 1.31 -13.73
CA LEU A 175 7.23 2.44 -14.64
C LEU A 175 7.50 2.02 -16.10
N ASP A 176 6.51 2.18 -16.96
CA ASP A 176 6.58 1.78 -18.37
C ASP A 176 7.12 2.89 -19.31
N GLY A 177 7.42 4.04 -18.78
CA GLY A 177 7.88 5.16 -19.59
C GLY A 177 8.31 6.33 -18.74
N ALA A 178 7.47 7.34 -18.60
CA ALA A 178 7.73 8.49 -17.78
C ALA A 178 7.60 8.17 -16.28
N VAL A 179 8.21 9.01 -15.45
CA VAL A 179 8.24 8.83 -13.98
C VAL A 179 7.25 9.74 -13.26
N PHE A 180 6.68 10.75 -13.95
CA PHE A 180 5.82 11.77 -13.33
C PHE A 180 4.33 11.50 -13.55
N ASP A 181 3.54 11.90 -12.57
CA ASP A 181 2.08 11.73 -12.56
C ASP A 181 1.35 12.49 -13.67
N ASP A 182 1.94 13.56 -14.22
CA ASP A 182 1.36 14.36 -15.29
C ASP A 182 1.78 13.92 -16.70
N GLU A 183 2.62 12.91 -16.81
CA GLU A 183 3.12 12.35 -18.06
C GLU A 183 2.51 10.99 -18.41
N VAL A 184 1.70 10.41 -17.48
CA VAL A 184 1.11 9.08 -17.64
C VAL A 184 -0.38 9.08 -17.28
N ASN A 185 -1.11 8.02 -17.71
CA ASN A 185 -2.42 7.72 -17.12
C ASN A 185 -2.22 7.13 -15.71
N THR A 186 -2.73 7.81 -14.70
CA THR A 186 -2.54 7.46 -13.29
C THR A 186 -3.53 6.42 -12.76
N ASP A 187 -4.51 5.93 -13.54
CA ASP A 187 -5.56 5.02 -13.05
C ASP A 187 -4.96 3.73 -12.50
N PHE A 188 -4.05 3.11 -13.27
CA PHE A 188 -3.33 1.91 -12.87
C PHE A 188 -2.54 2.13 -11.57
N PHE A 189 -1.73 3.20 -11.53
CA PHE A 189 -0.91 3.51 -10.36
C PHE A 189 -1.74 3.89 -9.13
N THR A 190 -2.92 4.48 -9.33
CA THR A 190 -3.87 4.77 -8.24
C THR A 190 -4.42 3.47 -7.61
N ASP A 191 -4.75 2.48 -8.42
CA ASP A 191 -5.22 1.18 -7.93
C ASP A 191 -4.08 0.39 -7.27
N GLU A 192 -2.87 0.41 -7.82
CA GLU A 192 -1.69 -0.22 -7.24
C GLU A 192 -1.20 0.51 -5.97
N MET A 193 -1.33 1.83 -5.88
CA MET A 193 -1.08 2.60 -4.66
C MET A 193 -2.05 2.23 -3.54
N ARG A 194 -3.35 2.07 -3.86
CA ARG A 194 -4.32 1.59 -2.87
C ARG A 194 -3.98 0.17 -2.43
N ARG A 195 -3.49 -0.69 -3.35
CA ARG A 195 -3.06 -2.04 -3.03
C ARG A 195 -1.82 -2.03 -2.14
N TYR A 196 -0.85 -1.17 -2.44
CA TYR A 196 0.31 -0.93 -1.58
C TYR A 196 -0.14 -0.43 -0.21
N TYR A 197 -0.89 0.69 -0.17
CA TYR A 197 -1.36 1.29 1.06
C TYR A 197 -2.11 0.29 1.95
N SER A 198 -3.13 -0.36 1.43
CA SER A 198 -3.98 -1.26 2.23
C SER A 198 -3.20 -2.44 2.81
N ASN A 199 -2.22 -2.99 2.07
CA ASN A 199 -1.48 -4.17 2.50
C ASN A 199 -0.28 -3.85 3.39
N ILE A 200 0.40 -2.72 3.19
CA ILE A 200 1.65 -2.34 3.85
C ILE A 200 1.40 -1.32 4.98
N VAL A 201 0.71 -0.24 4.67
CA VAL A 201 0.55 0.91 5.59
C VAL A 201 -0.78 0.88 6.35
N GLY A 202 -1.81 0.25 5.81
CA GLY A 202 -3.21 0.41 6.20
C GLY A 202 -3.56 0.11 7.65
N LYS A 203 -2.76 -0.72 8.35
CA LYS A 203 -2.90 -0.95 9.78
C LYS A 203 -2.62 0.30 10.63
N PHE A 204 -1.80 1.20 10.11
CA PHE A 204 -1.24 2.35 10.82
C PHE A 204 -1.94 3.67 10.46
N GLY A 205 -3.25 3.67 10.25
CA GLY A 205 -4.00 4.86 9.85
C GLY A 205 -3.86 6.05 10.81
N ALA A 206 -3.81 5.82 12.13
CA ALA A 206 -3.60 6.90 13.11
C ALA A 206 -2.20 7.53 13.01
N PRO A 207 -1.08 6.77 12.93
CA PRO A 207 0.23 7.30 12.54
C PRO A 207 0.22 8.09 11.23
N VAL A 208 -0.43 7.58 10.17
CA VAL A 208 -0.53 8.29 8.89
C VAL A 208 -1.21 9.65 9.06
N ASN A 209 -2.35 9.71 9.76
CA ASN A 209 -3.04 10.97 10.04
C ASN A 209 -2.16 11.96 10.82
N ALA A 210 -1.38 11.47 11.79
CA ALA A 210 -0.45 12.30 12.55
C ALA A 210 0.67 12.87 11.64
N VAL A 211 1.20 12.07 10.73
CA VAL A 211 2.20 12.51 9.74
C VAL A 211 1.60 13.52 8.76
N LEU A 212 0.43 13.27 8.19
CA LEU A 212 -0.23 14.23 7.28
C LEU A 212 -0.46 15.57 7.96
N LYS A 213 -0.91 15.56 9.23
CA LYS A 213 -1.05 16.78 10.04
C LYS A 213 0.30 17.48 10.27
N LYS A 214 1.36 16.72 10.55
CA LYS A 214 2.72 17.26 10.74
C LYS A 214 3.25 17.95 9.50
N LEU A 215 3.03 17.34 8.32
CA LEU A 215 3.51 17.85 7.04
C LEU A 215 2.61 18.95 6.44
N SER A 216 1.38 19.13 6.92
CA SER A 216 0.41 20.08 6.36
C SER A 216 0.87 21.54 6.30
N PRO A 217 1.79 22.05 7.16
CA PRO A 217 2.31 23.41 7.03
C PRO A 217 3.35 23.58 5.91
N LEU A 218 3.85 22.49 5.33
CA LEU A 218 4.87 22.56 4.29
C LEU A 218 4.25 22.91 2.93
N GLU A 219 4.93 23.77 2.20
CA GLU A 219 4.67 23.96 0.79
C GLU A 219 5.39 22.85 0.02
N ILE A 220 4.64 21.96 -0.63
CA ILE A 220 5.21 20.80 -1.34
C ILE A 220 4.93 20.98 -2.83
N SER A 221 6.00 21.11 -3.61
CA SER A 221 5.97 21.22 -5.08
C SER A 221 6.05 19.85 -5.76
N CYS A 222 6.67 18.87 -5.08
CA CYS A 222 6.86 17.52 -5.60
C CYS A 222 6.96 16.52 -4.44
N ILE A 223 6.34 15.36 -4.60
CA ILE A 223 6.48 14.21 -3.70
C ILE A 223 7.22 13.10 -4.45
N CYS A 224 8.33 12.67 -3.88
CA CYS A 224 9.25 11.66 -4.38
C CYS A 224 9.19 10.42 -3.46
N PRO A 225 8.27 9.46 -3.70
CA PRO A 225 8.17 8.25 -2.89
C PRO A 225 9.23 7.22 -3.25
N SER A 226 9.39 6.20 -2.40
CA SER A 226 10.32 5.09 -2.64
C SER A 226 9.83 4.09 -3.70
N HIS A 227 8.54 4.13 -4.06
CA HIS A 227 7.94 3.26 -5.08
C HIS A 227 6.96 4.01 -5.97
N GLY A 228 6.87 3.62 -7.25
CA GLY A 228 5.89 4.14 -8.21
C GLY A 228 6.21 5.54 -8.72
N LEU A 229 5.16 6.30 -9.03
CA LEU A 229 5.26 7.62 -9.67
C LEU A 229 5.78 8.69 -8.72
N ILE A 230 6.45 9.68 -9.31
CA ILE A 230 6.76 10.97 -8.68
C ILE A 230 5.59 11.91 -8.94
N TRP A 231 5.08 12.56 -7.88
CA TRP A 231 3.87 13.39 -7.93
C TRP A 231 4.23 14.87 -7.89
N ARG A 232 3.91 15.60 -8.96
CA ARG A 232 4.15 17.06 -9.05
C ARG A 232 2.92 17.87 -9.44
N LYS A 233 1.87 17.25 -9.95
CA LYS A 233 0.65 17.93 -10.38
C LYS A 233 -0.55 17.69 -9.46
N ASN A 234 -0.82 16.43 -9.11
CA ASN A 234 -2.04 16.04 -8.41
C ASN A 234 -1.79 15.82 -6.89
N ILE A 235 -0.88 16.61 -6.29
CA ILE A 235 -0.43 16.44 -4.90
C ILE A 235 -1.60 16.57 -3.90
N LYS A 236 -2.47 17.55 -4.10
CA LYS A 236 -3.63 17.78 -3.19
C LYS A 236 -4.56 16.57 -3.19
N GLU A 237 -4.93 16.08 -4.35
CA GLU A 237 -5.79 14.90 -4.49
C GLU A 237 -5.14 13.64 -3.92
N LEU A 238 -3.83 13.51 -4.07
CA LEU A 238 -3.04 12.42 -3.50
C LEU A 238 -3.12 12.42 -1.97
N ILE A 239 -2.90 13.58 -1.33
CA ILE A 239 -2.96 13.73 0.13
C ILE A 239 -4.38 13.47 0.65
N GLU A 240 -5.42 14.01 -0.02
CA GLU A 240 -6.81 13.79 0.35
C GLU A 240 -7.20 12.30 0.25
N ARG A 241 -6.71 11.60 -0.77
CA ARG A 241 -6.91 10.17 -0.96
C ARG A 241 -6.23 9.36 0.15
N TYR A 242 -5.01 9.71 0.49
CA TYR A 242 -4.27 9.08 1.59
C TYR A 242 -4.97 9.27 2.93
N GLN A 243 -5.52 10.45 3.20
CA GLN A 243 -6.27 10.74 4.41
C GLN A 243 -7.57 9.91 4.50
N LYS A 244 -8.31 9.76 3.39
CA LYS A 244 -9.47 8.88 3.34
C LYS A 244 -9.08 7.43 3.65
N TRP A 245 -8.00 6.94 3.06
CA TRP A 245 -7.53 5.58 3.34
C TRP A 245 -7.08 5.40 4.80
N ALA A 246 -6.42 6.39 5.40
CA ALA A 246 -6.02 6.35 6.80
C ALA A 246 -7.22 6.25 7.76
N ASN A 247 -8.35 6.79 7.38
CA ASN A 247 -9.61 6.70 8.11
C ASN A 247 -10.45 5.48 7.73
N MET A 248 -9.98 4.65 6.78
CA MET A 248 -10.74 3.56 6.15
C MET A 248 -12.07 4.04 5.55
N GLU A 249 -12.10 5.28 5.07
CA GLU A 249 -13.25 5.82 4.35
C GLU A 249 -13.33 5.19 2.96
N PRO A 250 -14.48 4.63 2.56
CA PRO A 250 -14.65 4.13 1.21
C PRO A 250 -14.57 5.29 0.22
N THR A 251 -13.91 5.03 -0.92
CA THR A 251 -13.74 6.06 -1.95
C THR A 251 -14.77 5.94 -3.08
N LYS A 252 -15.51 4.84 -3.11
CA LYS A 252 -16.59 4.58 -4.07
C LYS A 252 -17.76 3.86 -3.41
N GLU A 253 -18.94 4.16 -3.91
CA GLU A 253 -20.12 3.33 -3.71
C GLU A 253 -20.02 2.09 -4.58
N GLY A 254 -20.48 0.96 -4.06
CA GLY A 254 -20.43 -0.32 -4.74
C GLY A 254 -20.30 -1.45 -3.73
N VAL A 255 -20.33 -2.67 -4.21
CA VAL A 255 -20.33 -3.86 -3.36
C VAL A 255 -19.22 -4.82 -3.80
N VAL A 256 -18.41 -5.25 -2.85
CA VAL A 256 -17.50 -6.37 -3.02
C VAL A 256 -18.12 -7.61 -2.41
N ILE A 257 -18.29 -8.64 -3.20
CA ILE A 257 -18.74 -9.95 -2.77
C ILE A 257 -17.55 -10.89 -2.76
N VAL A 258 -17.20 -11.44 -1.59
CA VAL A 258 -16.10 -12.39 -1.47
C VAL A 258 -16.66 -13.71 -0.95
N TYR A 259 -16.36 -14.79 -1.63
CA TYR A 259 -16.84 -16.09 -1.21
C TYR A 259 -15.76 -17.18 -1.21
N GLY A 260 -15.99 -18.19 -0.38
CA GLY A 260 -15.30 -19.49 -0.43
C GLY A 260 -16.30 -20.60 -0.76
N SER A 261 -16.06 -21.33 -1.83
CA SER A 261 -16.95 -22.41 -2.30
C SER A 261 -16.16 -23.65 -2.69
N MET A 262 -16.61 -24.84 -2.24
CA MET A 262 -16.02 -26.12 -2.66
C MET A 262 -16.63 -26.65 -3.95
N TYR A 263 -17.95 -26.69 -4.03
CA TYR A 263 -18.70 -27.39 -5.09
C TYR A 263 -19.68 -26.47 -5.85
N GLY A 264 -19.54 -25.14 -5.72
CA GLY A 264 -20.30 -24.17 -6.50
C GLY A 264 -21.53 -23.55 -5.81
N HIS A 265 -22.09 -24.14 -4.75
CA HIS A 265 -23.34 -23.62 -4.15
C HIS A 265 -23.18 -22.22 -3.55
N THR A 266 -22.08 -21.94 -2.84
CA THR A 266 -21.81 -20.58 -2.33
C THR A 266 -21.50 -19.60 -3.48
N ALA A 267 -20.86 -20.07 -4.56
CA ALA A 267 -20.66 -19.29 -5.77
C ALA A 267 -21.99 -18.90 -6.44
N GLU A 268 -22.92 -19.84 -6.55
CA GLU A 268 -24.26 -19.59 -7.06
C GLU A 268 -24.99 -18.52 -6.24
N MET A 269 -24.90 -18.56 -4.90
CA MET A 269 -25.46 -17.52 -4.03
C MET A 269 -24.85 -16.14 -4.32
N ALA A 270 -23.52 -16.07 -4.52
CA ALA A 270 -22.83 -14.82 -4.87
C ALA A 270 -23.30 -14.25 -6.21
N GLU A 271 -23.58 -15.11 -7.21
CA GLU A 271 -24.12 -14.71 -8.51
C GLU A 271 -25.54 -14.12 -8.38
N TYR A 272 -26.42 -14.74 -7.57
CA TYR A 272 -27.75 -14.17 -7.30
C TYR A 272 -27.66 -12.79 -6.64
N LEU A 273 -26.83 -12.65 -5.60
CA LEU A 273 -26.60 -11.37 -4.91
C LEU A 273 -26.07 -10.31 -5.88
N GLY A 274 -25.04 -10.66 -6.67
CA GLY A 274 -24.43 -9.74 -7.63
C GLY A 274 -25.39 -9.29 -8.72
N ARG A 275 -26.20 -10.22 -9.26
CA ARG A 275 -27.21 -9.92 -10.27
C ARG A 275 -28.27 -8.97 -9.74
N GLU A 276 -28.78 -9.23 -8.53
CA GLU A 276 -29.83 -8.39 -7.95
C GLU A 276 -29.31 -6.98 -7.59
N LEU A 277 -28.09 -6.85 -7.05
CA LEU A 277 -27.47 -5.55 -6.87
C LEU A 277 -27.38 -4.76 -8.19
N GLY A 278 -27.02 -5.43 -9.29
CA GLY A 278 -27.03 -4.83 -10.63
C GLY A 278 -28.43 -4.39 -11.08
N ASN A 279 -29.44 -5.22 -10.86
CA ASN A 279 -30.86 -4.90 -11.15
C ASN A 279 -31.35 -3.65 -10.39
N ARG A 280 -30.82 -3.47 -9.15
CA ARG A 280 -31.11 -2.29 -8.30
C ARG A 280 -30.28 -1.06 -8.69
N GLY A 281 -29.44 -1.12 -9.73
CA GLY A 281 -28.67 0.00 -10.25
C GLY A 281 -27.35 0.24 -9.55
N ILE A 282 -26.84 -0.72 -8.76
CA ILE A 282 -25.48 -0.68 -8.25
C ILE A 282 -24.53 -1.02 -9.40
N LYS A 283 -23.77 -0.03 -9.88
CA LYS A 283 -22.91 -0.16 -11.06
C LYS A 283 -21.61 -0.92 -10.78
N ASP A 284 -21.05 -0.71 -9.60
CA ASP A 284 -19.79 -1.33 -9.18
C ASP A 284 -20.09 -2.53 -8.28
N VAL A 285 -20.22 -3.72 -8.86
CA VAL A 285 -20.33 -5.00 -8.16
C VAL A 285 -19.16 -5.87 -8.57
N ILE A 286 -18.32 -6.24 -7.61
CA ILE A 286 -17.12 -7.05 -7.84
C ILE A 286 -17.26 -8.35 -7.05
N ILE A 287 -17.09 -9.48 -7.72
CA ILE A 287 -17.22 -10.81 -7.12
C ILE A 287 -15.86 -11.50 -7.13
N PHE A 288 -15.39 -11.95 -5.96
CA PHE A 288 -14.15 -12.69 -5.81
C PHE A 288 -14.37 -14.08 -5.24
N ASP A 289 -13.78 -15.07 -5.90
CA ASP A 289 -13.51 -16.38 -5.32
C ASP A 289 -12.19 -16.30 -4.55
N SER A 290 -12.25 -16.46 -3.22
CA SER A 290 -11.09 -16.38 -2.33
C SER A 290 -10.03 -17.48 -2.60
N SER A 291 -10.39 -18.52 -3.34
CA SER A 291 -9.47 -19.59 -3.73
C SER A 291 -8.69 -19.31 -5.01
N LYS A 292 -9.11 -18.31 -5.79
CA LYS A 292 -8.54 -17.99 -7.10
C LYS A 292 -7.85 -16.64 -7.15
N THR A 293 -8.25 -15.70 -6.31
CA THR A 293 -7.69 -14.35 -6.29
C THR A 293 -6.80 -14.18 -5.09
N ASP A 294 -5.60 -13.62 -5.27
CA ASP A 294 -4.71 -13.30 -4.16
C ASP A 294 -5.37 -12.29 -3.22
N HIS A 295 -5.22 -12.50 -1.94
CA HIS A 295 -5.88 -11.69 -0.91
C HIS A 295 -5.44 -10.22 -0.94
N SER A 296 -4.27 -9.88 -1.48
CA SER A 296 -3.83 -8.48 -1.59
C SER A 296 -4.75 -7.66 -2.50
N TYR A 297 -5.26 -8.25 -3.59
CA TYR A 297 -6.23 -7.62 -4.49
C TYR A 297 -7.62 -7.52 -3.86
N ILE A 298 -8.07 -8.61 -3.22
CA ILE A 298 -9.37 -8.63 -2.52
C ILE A 298 -9.39 -7.55 -1.43
N PHE A 299 -8.34 -7.51 -0.60
CA PHE A 299 -8.20 -6.56 0.50
C PHE A 299 -8.19 -5.11 0.02
N SER A 300 -7.40 -4.81 -1.03
CA SER A 300 -7.39 -3.50 -1.66
C SER A 300 -8.76 -3.08 -2.20
N THR A 301 -9.51 -4.03 -2.78
CA THR A 301 -10.84 -3.76 -3.32
C THR A 301 -11.85 -3.49 -2.20
N ILE A 302 -11.79 -4.24 -1.09
CA ILE A 302 -12.58 -3.97 0.12
C ILE A 302 -12.31 -2.55 0.65
N TRP A 303 -11.05 -2.07 0.56
CA TRP A 303 -10.69 -0.71 0.97
C TRP A 303 -11.38 0.38 0.13
N LYS A 304 -11.68 0.08 -1.14
CA LYS A 304 -12.27 1.01 -2.11
C LYS A 304 -13.76 1.21 -1.93
N TYR A 305 -14.52 0.14 -1.61
CA TYR A 305 -15.97 0.12 -1.69
C TYR A 305 -16.69 0.11 -0.34
N LYS A 306 -17.89 0.69 -0.30
CA LYS A 306 -18.71 0.82 0.92
C LYS A 306 -19.40 -0.48 1.31
N GLY A 307 -19.95 -1.22 0.35
CA GLY A 307 -20.63 -2.49 0.58
C GLY A 307 -19.67 -3.67 0.55
N LEU A 308 -19.82 -4.60 1.47
CA LEU A 308 -19.08 -5.87 1.58
C LEU A 308 -20.06 -6.99 1.83
N MET A 309 -19.99 -8.06 1.03
CA MET A 309 -20.71 -9.29 1.30
C MET A 309 -19.71 -10.43 1.43
N LEU A 310 -19.75 -11.14 2.54
CA LEU A 310 -18.86 -12.26 2.85
C LEU A 310 -19.63 -13.57 2.85
N GLY A 311 -19.18 -14.52 2.05
CA GLY A 311 -19.80 -15.82 1.90
C GLY A 311 -18.85 -16.98 2.12
N SER A 312 -19.31 -18.04 2.78
CA SER A 312 -18.52 -19.25 2.95
C SER A 312 -19.37 -20.50 2.95
N CYS A 313 -18.89 -21.55 2.28
CA CYS A 313 -19.38 -22.89 2.60
C CYS A 313 -18.81 -23.34 3.95
N ALA A 314 -19.54 -24.21 4.65
CA ALA A 314 -19.01 -24.86 5.84
C ALA A 314 -17.95 -25.90 5.46
N HIS A 315 -16.80 -25.85 6.11
CA HIS A 315 -15.71 -26.80 5.98
C HIS A 315 -15.22 -27.22 7.38
N ASN A 316 -15.37 -28.49 7.73
CA ASN A 316 -14.97 -29.01 9.06
C ASN A 316 -15.57 -28.21 10.24
N ASN A 317 -16.85 -27.80 10.14
CA ASN A 317 -17.56 -26.94 11.10
C ASN A 317 -16.96 -25.52 11.25
N ASP A 318 -16.23 -25.05 10.25
CA ASP A 318 -15.59 -23.74 10.21
C ASP A 318 -15.79 -23.07 8.84
N VAL A 319 -15.20 -21.91 8.62
CA VAL A 319 -15.15 -21.26 7.30
C VAL A 319 -14.33 -22.07 6.30
N TYR A 320 -14.55 -21.85 5.03
CA TYR A 320 -13.70 -22.37 3.98
C TYR A 320 -12.24 -21.89 4.17
N PRO A 321 -11.22 -22.78 4.06
CA PRO A 321 -9.84 -22.48 4.45
C PRO A 321 -9.23 -21.25 3.79
N LYS A 322 -9.68 -20.87 2.59
CA LYS A 322 -9.19 -19.67 1.91
C LYS A 322 -9.89 -18.38 2.37
N MET A 323 -10.97 -18.47 3.12
CA MET A 323 -11.61 -17.30 3.74
C MET A 323 -10.95 -16.91 5.08
N GLU A 324 -10.42 -17.88 5.82
CA GLU A 324 -9.88 -17.66 7.15
C GLU A 324 -8.75 -16.61 7.20
N PRO A 325 -7.69 -16.68 6.36
CA PRO A 325 -6.63 -15.66 6.36
C PRO A 325 -7.14 -14.26 5.98
N LEU A 326 -8.14 -14.17 5.11
CA LEU A 326 -8.76 -12.89 4.75
C LEU A 326 -9.48 -12.29 5.95
N LEU A 327 -10.35 -13.06 6.63
CA LEU A 327 -11.06 -12.61 7.82
C LEU A 327 -10.10 -12.19 8.92
N HIS A 328 -9.05 -12.99 9.17
CA HIS A 328 -8.02 -12.65 10.15
C HIS A 328 -7.31 -11.32 9.80
N LYS A 329 -6.95 -11.11 8.54
CA LYS A 329 -6.32 -9.87 8.08
C LYS A 329 -7.26 -8.67 8.27
N LEU A 330 -8.51 -8.77 7.87
CA LEU A 330 -9.51 -7.71 8.04
C LEU A 330 -9.72 -7.35 9.53
N GLN A 331 -9.74 -8.37 10.40
CA GLN A 331 -9.85 -8.20 11.86
C GLN A 331 -8.60 -7.52 12.45
N ASN A 332 -7.41 -7.99 12.08
CA ASN A 332 -6.14 -7.44 12.57
C ASN A 332 -5.94 -5.97 12.18
N TYR A 333 -6.48 -5.54 11.04
CA TYR A 333 -6.47 -4.14 10.59
C TYR A 333 -7.60 -3.31 11.19
N GLY A 334 -8.59 -3.94 11.84
CA GLY A 334 -9.73 -3.25 12.44
C GLY A 334 -10.63 -2.61 11.39
N LEU A 335 -11.02 -3.38 10.36
CA LEU A 335 -11.87 -2.87 9.27
C LEU A 335 -13.12 -2.18 9.82
N LYS A 336 -13.44 -0.99 9.29
CA LYS A 336 -14.58 -0.18 9.70
C LYS A 336 -15.22 0.56 8.52
N ASN A 337 -16.32 1.24 8.80
CA ASN A 337 -17.02 2.07 7.82
C ASN A 337 -17.56 1.28 6.60
N ARG A 338 -17.97 0.03 6.80
CA ARG A 338 -18.55 -0.82 5.75
C ARG A 338 -19.90 -1.35 6.15
N TYR A 339 -20.78 -1.48 5.17
CA TYR A 339 -22.00 -2.29 5.26
C TYR A 339 -21.64 -3.73 4.99
N LEU A 340 -22.09 -4.66 5.84
CA LEU A 340 -21.74 -6.06 5.74
C LEU A 340 -22.96 -6.95 5.59
N GLY A 341 -23.06 -7.66 4.46
CA GLY A 341 -23.97 -8.80 4.26
C GLY A 341 -23.25 -10.13 4.47
N ILE A 342 -23.91 -11.10 5.07
CA ILE A 342 -23.34 -12.41 5.37
C ILE A 342 -24.18 -13.50 4.74
N PHE A 343 -23.55 -14.43 4.02
CA PHE A 343 -24.20 -15.57 3.42
C PHE A 343 -23.34 -16.83 3.43
N GLY A 344 -23.93 -17.99 3.25
CA GLY A 344 -23.17 -19.22 3.19
C GLY A 344 -24.00 -20.47 2.92
N ASN A 345 -23.29 -21.57 2.74
CA ASN A 345 -23.87 -22.85 2.39
C ASN A 345 -23.34 -23.97 3.29
N MET A 346 -24.19 -24.91 3.62
CA MET A 346 -23.82 -26.12 4.34
C MET A 346 -24.50 -27.35 3.74
N MET A 347 -24.07 -28.56 4.10
CA MET A 347 -24.77 -29.79 3.73
C MET A 347 -25.35 -30.50 4.96
N TRP A 348 -24.54 -30.79 5.96
CA TRP A 348 -24.99 -31.51 7.19
C TRP A 348 -24.73 -30.74 8.48
N SER A 349 -23.67 -29.93 8.54
CA SER A 349 -23.36 -29.06 9.67
C SER A 349 -22.90 -27.70 9.18
N GLY A 350 -23.29 -26.64 9.87
CA GLY A 350 -22.86 -25.28 9.60
C GLY A 350 -21.45 -24.99 10.12
N GLY A 351 -21.13 -23.71 10.26
CA GLY A 351 -19.85 -23.21 10.78
C GLY A 351 -19.37 -22.00 10.00
N GLY A 352 -19.47 -22.02 8.68
CA GLY A 352 -18.99 -20.93 7.82
C GLY A 352 -19.65 -19.59 8.13
N VAL A 353 -20.97 -19.53 8.12
CA VAL A 353 -21.75 -18.32 8.44
C VAL A 353 -21.54 -17.88 9.88
N LYS A 354 -21.53 -18.84 10.82
CA LYS A 354 -21.27 -18.56 12.22
C LYS A 354 -19.93 -17.87 12.43
N LYS A 355 -18.88 -18.35 11.80
CA LYS A 355 -17.52 -17.76 11.92
C LYS A 355 -17.43 -16.38 11.30
N ILE A 356 -18.10 -16.14 10.15
CA ILE A 356 -18.17 -14.79 9.57
C ILE A 356 -18.94 -13.85 10.51
N LYS A 357 -20.00 -14.35 11.19
CA LYS A 357 -20.74 -13.55 12.17
C LYS A 357 -19.90 -13.22 13.39
N GLU A 358 -19.15 -14.19 13.96
CA GLU A 358 -18.20 -13.97 15.05
C GLU A 358 -17.14 -12.92 14.68
N PHE A 359 -16.63 -12.98 13.45
CA PHE A 359 -15.74 -11.97 12.90
C PHE A 359 -16.41 -10.59 12.85
N ALA A 360 -17.65 -10.49 12.32
CA ALA A 360 -18.40 -9.24 12.24
C ALA A 360 -18.63 -8.62 13.61
N ASP A 361 -19.01 -9.43 14.60
CA ASP A 361 -19.25 -9.00 15.99
C ASP A 361 -17.99 -8.48 16.70
N SER A 362 -16.80 -8.89 16.24
CA SER A 362 -15.53 -8.40 16.74
C SER A 362 -15.14 -7.00 16.21
N LEU A 363 -15.84 -6.49 15.20
CA LEU A 363 -15.53 -5.25 14.52
C LEU A 363 -16.71 -4.24 14.61
N PRO A 364 -16.74 -3.40 15.66
CA PRO A 364 -17.87 -2.48 15.89
C PRO A 364 -18.02 -1.38 14.82
N GLY A 365 -17.03 -1.25 13.93
CA GLY A 365 -17.10 -0.31 12.80
C GLY A 365 -17.78 -0.87 11.55
N LEU A 366 -18.26 -2.11 11.59
CA LEU A 366 -19.07 -2.71 10.52
C LEU A 366 -20.56 -2.61 10.87
N GLU A 367 -21.37 -2.21 9.89
CA GLU A 367 -22.84 -2.19 10.01
C GLU A 367 -23.39 -3.41 9.27
N GLN A 368 -23.90 -4.39 10.02
CA GLN A 368 -24.51 -5.58 9.42
C GLN A 368 -25.83 -5.21 8.74
N ILE A 369 -26.00 -5.65 7.49
CA ILE A 369 -27.20 -5.47 6.68
C ILE A 369 -27.95 -6.80 6.59
N GLY A 370 -29.20 -6.80 7.06
CA GLY A 370 -30.03 -7.99 7.08
C GLY A 370 -29.53 -9.11 8.01
N GLU A 371 -30.28 -10.19 8.06
CA GLU A 371 -29.89 -11.38 8.81
C GLU A 371 -28.95 -12.26 7.99
N PRO A 372 -27.96 -12.92 8.61
CA PRO A 372 -27.10 -13.89 7.94
C PRO A 372 -27.93 -15.01 7.28
N ILE A 373 -27.58 -15.35 6.04
CA ILE A 373 -28.28 -16.40 5.29
C ILE A 373 -27.39 -17.63 5.21
N GLU A 374 -27.84 -18.75 5.81
CA GLU A 374 -27.22 -20.06 5.61
C GLU A 374 -28.21 -20.99 4.90
N ILE A 375 -27.80 -21.54 3.75
CA ILE A 375 -28.60 -22.41 2.91
C ILE A 375 -28.07 -23.84 2.99
N LYS A 376 -28.98 -24.80 3.09
CA LYS A 376 -28.63 -26.22 3.08
C LYS A 376 -28.78 -26.80 1.66
N GLY A 377 -27.62 -27.12 1.04
CA GLY A 377 -27.60 -27.70 -0.31
C GLY A 377 -27.77 -26.65 -1.41
N HIS A 378 -28.59 -26.93 -2.43
CA HIS A 378 -28.85 -26.06 -3.55
C HIS A 378 -29.82 -24.92 -3.20
N VAL A 379 -29.77 -23.85 -3.96
CA VAL A 379 -30.68 -22.68 -3.80
C VAL A 379 -32.05 -23.01 -4.33
N THR A 380 -33.04 -23.12 -3.43
CA THR A 380 -34.45 -23.25 -3.79
C THR A 380 -35.06 -21.89 -4.14
N PRO A 381 -36.28 -21.82 -4.77
CA PRO A 381 -36.95 -20.54 -5.03
C PRO A 381 -37.11 -19.67 -3.77
N THR A 382 -37.51 -20.26 -2.65
CA THR A 382 -37.68 -19.55 -1.37
C THR A 382 -36.34 -18.99 -0.85
N GLU A 383 -35.28 -19.73 -0.98
CA GLU A 383 -33.96 -19.29 -0.55
C GLU A 383 -33.37 -18.24 -1.47
N ARG A 384 -33.65 -18.34 -2.78
CA ARG A 384 -33.32 -17.27 -3.73
C ARG A 384 -34.00 -15.95 -3.34
N ASP A 385 -35.30 -15.99 -2.95
CA ASP A 385 -36.02 -14.78 -2.56
C ASP A 385 -35.36 -14.13 -1.31
N ARG A 386 -34.86 -14.91 -0.36
CA ARG A 386 -34.09 -14.39 0.78
C ARG A 386 -32.75 -13.71 0.35
N LEU A 387 -32.04 -14.28 -0.64
CA LEU A 387 -30.83 -13.66 -1.20
C LEU A 387 -31.15 -12.35 -1.91
N ILE A 388 -32.24 -12.31 -2.67
CA ILE A 388 -32.76 -11.10 -3.33
C ILE A 388 -33.07 -10.03 -2.28
N GLU A 389 -33.75 -10.39 -1.18
CA GLU A 389 -34.03 -9.46 -0.09
C GLU A 389 -32.75 -8.88 0.54
N LEU A 390 -31.74 -9.70 0.81
CA LEU A 390 -30.45 -9.23 1.34
C LEU A 390 -29.75 -8.26 0.38
N ALA A 391 -29.77 -8.55 -0.92
CA ALA A 391 -29.21 -7.67 -1.93
C ALA A 391 -29.98 -6.34 -2.02
N ASN A 392 -31.32 -6.38 -1.91
CA ASN A 392 -32.15 -5.19 -1.89
C ASN A 392 -31.86 -4.30 -0.67
N LEU A 393 -31.78 -4.87 0.52
CA LEU A 393 -31.42 -4.13 1.74
C LEU A 393 -30.05 -3.45 1.61
N MET A 394 -29.06 -4.15 1.05
CA MET A 394 -27.73 -3.58 0.78
C MET A 394 -27.80 -2.42 -0.24
N ALA A 395 -28.55 -2.62 -1.32
CA ALA A 395 -28.72 -1.59 -2.36
C ALA A 395 -29.45 -0.35 -1.80
N ASP A 396 -30.54 -0.54 -1.05
CA ASP A 396 -31.32 0.54 -0.45
C ASP A 396 -30.45 1.39 0.50
N LYS A 397 -29.60 0.73 1.30
CA LYS A 397 -28.68 1.41 2.20
C LYS A 397 -27.64 2.25 1.44
N LEU A 398 -27.07 1.70 0.36
CA LEU A 398 -26.10 2.42 -0.48
C LEU A 398 -26.75 3.58 -1.25
N ILE A 399 -28.00 3.41 -1.69
CA ILE A 399 -28.72 4.46 -2.42
C ILE A 399 -29.09 5.61 -1.47
N ALA A 400 -29.53 5.30 -0.24
CA ALA A 400 -29.83 6.30 0.78
C ALA A 400 -28.63 7.17 1.18
N ASP A 401 -27.41 6.63 1.10
CA ASP A 401 -26.17 7.41 1.34
C ASP A 401 -25.89 8.46 0.23
N ARG A 402 -26.61 8.43 -0.91
CA ARG A 402 -26.46 9.38 -2.02
C ARG A 402 -27.29 10.65 -1.84
N GLU A 403 -28.35 10.56 -1.03
CA GLU A 403 -29.28 11.65 -0.75
C GLU A 403 -28.81 12.50 0.44
#